data_43458acba0172687b17d4fe922673f65
#
_entry.id   43458acba0172687b17d4fe922673f65
#
_cell.length_a   1.000
_cell.length_b   1.000
_cell.length_c   1.000
_cell.angle_alpha   90.00
_cell.angle_beta   90.00
_cell.angle_gamma   90.00
#
_symmetry.space_group_name_H-M   'P 1'
#
loop_
_entity.id
_entity.type
_entity.pdbx_description
1 polymer ?
#
loop_
_entity_poly.entity_id
_entity_poly.type
_entity_poly.pdbx_seq_one_letter_code
_entity_poly.pdbx_strand_id
1 'polypeptide(L)' 'MKLPVQTGDRYAKVDAPNIIWIVSKLLYIGGSVPHVHLVQKGATNRNITLSILALEDTSIYKKIEAKPQDG' A
#
# COMPACT_ATOMS: atom_id res chain seq x y z
N MET A 1 -16.32 -7.13 7.32
CA MET A 1 -15.34 -6.34 8.03
C MET A 1 -14.35 -5.76 7.05
N LYS A 2 -14.00 -4.49 7.22
CA LYS A 2 -13.08 -3.87 6.33
C LYS A 2 -11.69 -4.01 6.79
N LEU A 3 -10.79 -4.31 5.92
CA LEU A 3 -9.38 -4.30 6.24
C LEU A 3 -8.88 -2.85 6.25
N PRO A 4 -7.84 -2.56 7.01
CA PRO A 4 -7.29 -1.21 7.05
C PRO A 4 -6.65 -0.78 5.73
N VAL A 5 -6.37 -1.73 4.84
CA VAL A 5 -5.76 -1.46 3.55
C VAL A 5 -6.67 -1.99 2.46
N GLN A 6 -6.89 -1.20 1.43
CA GLN A 6 -7.75 -1.58 0.33
C GLN A 6 -7.04 -1.33 -0.99
N THR A 7 -7.47 -2.03 -2.04
CA THR A 7 -6.90 -1.80 -3.35
C THR A 7 -7.14 -0.35 -3.76
N GLY A 8 -6.15 0.23 -4.38
CA GLY A 8 -6.21 1.64 -4.76
C GLY A 8 -5.60 2.57 -3.75
N ASP A 9 -5.37 2.10 -2.53
CA ASP A 9 -4.73 2.94 -1.52
C ASP A 9 -3.30 3.24 -1.95
N ARG A 10 -2.80 4.40 -1.55
CA ARG A 10 -1.46 4.84 -1.92
C ARG A 10 -0.59 4.99 -0.69
N TYR A 11 0.65 4.62 -0.85
CA TYR A 11 1.63 4.73 0.22
C TYR A 11 2.93 5.25 -0.32
N ALA A 12 3.73 5.87 0.54
CA ALA A 12 5.08 6.29 0.19
C ALA A 12 6.00 5.87 1.31
N LYS A 13 7.22 5.48 0.98
CA LYS A 13 8.19 5.20 2.03
C LYS A 13 8.64 6.52 2.64
N VAL A 14 8.85 6.50 3.93
CA VAL A 14 9.23 7.71 4.66
C VAL A 14 10.54 8.27 4.11
N ASP A 15 11.46 7.39 3.70
CA ASP A 15 12.75 7.87 3.20
C ASP A 15 12.76 8.07 1.69
N ALA A 16 11.65 7.86 1.01
CA ALA A 16 11.56 8.10 -0.43
C ALA A 16 10.16 8.60 -0.77
N PRO A 17 9.79 9.77 -0.26
CA PRO A 17 8.40 10.23 -0.37
C PRO A 17 7.96 10.58 -1.78
N ASN A 18 8.90 10.68 -2.71
CA ASN A 18 8.52 10.98 -4.08
C ASN A 18 8.04 9.76 -4.84
N ILE A 19 8.26 8.58 -4.29
CA ILE A 19 7.86 7.34 -4.96
C ILE A 19 6.57 6.87 -4.34
N ILE A 20 5.53 6.79 -5.16
CA ILE A 20 4.20 6.41 -4.70
C ILE A 20 3.94 4.96 -5.06
N TRP A 21 3.48 4.19 -4.09
CA TRP A 21 3.12 2.80 -4.27
C TRP A 21 1.61 2.66 -4.16
N ILE A 22 1.01 1.94 -5.08
CA ILE A 22 -0.44 1.76 -5.12
C ILE A 22 -0.75 0.31 -4.85
N VAL A 23 -1.66 0.06 -3.94
CA VAL A 23 -2.08 -1.30 -3.60
C VAL A 23 -2.85 -1.86 -4.79
N SER A 24 -2.32 -2.91 -5.40
CA SER A 24 -2.98 -3.51 -6.55
C SER A 24 -3.83 -4.70 -6.16
N LYS A 25 -3.45 -5.44 -5.13
CA LYS A 25 -4.31 -6.51 -4.65
C LYS A 25 -3.90 -6.96 -3.26
N LEU A 26 -4.82 -7.62 -2.60
CA LEU A 26 -4.59 -8.18 -1.28
C LEU A 26 -4.45 -9.69 -1.45
N LEU A 27 -3.49 -10.26 -0.74
CA LEU A 27 -3.20 -11.68 -0.84
C LEU A 27 -3.42 -12.34 0.51
N TYR A 28 -4.22 -13.39 0.53
CA TYR A 28 -4.45 -14.14 1.74
C TYR A 28 -3.79 -15.51 1.55
N ILE A 29 -2.65 -15.67 2.17
CA ILE A 29 -1.88 -16.87 1.97
C ILE A 29 -1.94 -17.73 3.20
N GLY A 30 -2.63 -18.87 3.07
CA GLY A 30 -2.50 -19.92 4.07
C GLY A 30 -2.83 -19.58 5.50
N GLY A 31 -3.76 -18.74 5.75
CA GLY A 31 -4.15 -18.46 7.13
C GLY A 31 -3.22 -17.57 7.90
N SER A 32 -2.16 -17.09 7.29
CA SER A 32 -1.25 -16.20 8.00
C SER A 32 -1.68 -14.75 7.76
N VAL A 33 -0.82 -13.84 8.12
CA VAL A 33 -1.08 -12.42 7.97
C VAL A 33 -1.31 -12.09 6.50
N PRO A 34 -2.32 -11.31 6.17
CA PRO A 34 -2.52 -10.92 4.78
C PRO A 34 -1.33 -10.14 4.24
N HIS A 35 -1.09 -10.29 2.95
CA HIS A 35 -0.02 -9.56 2.28
C HIS A 35 -0.64 -8.65 1.24
N VAL A 36 0.08 -7.64 0.84
CA VAL A 36 -0.37 -6.68 -0.15
C VAL A 36 0.64 -6.62 -1.28
N HIS A 37 0.13 -6.54 -2.48
CA HIS A 37 0.95 -6.37 -3.66
C HIS A 37 0.80 -4.93 -4.11
N LEU A 38 1.94 -4.22 -4.22
CA LEU A 38 1.93 -2.82 -4.58
C LEU A 38 2.70 -2.63 -5.86
N VAL A 39 2.25 -1.68 -6.67
CA VAL A 39 2.96 -1.30 -7.89
C VAL A 39 3.34 0.16 -7.78
N GLN A 40 4.46 0.52 -8.36
CA GLN A 40 4.92 1.90 -8.31
C GLN A 40 4.14 2.72 -9.32
N LYS A 41 3.64 3.86 -8.88
CA LYS A 41 2.91 4.75 -9.76
C LYS A 41 3.87 5.24 -10.84
N GLY A 42 3.47 5.10 -12.07
CA GLY A 42 4.29 5.54 -13.19
C GLY A 42 5.32 4.54 -13.65
N ALA A 43 5.48 3.43 -12.95
CA ALA A 43 6.43 2.39 -13.33
C ALA A 43 5.85 1.05 -12.93
N THR A 44 4.82 0.62 -13.64
CA THR A 44 4.07 -0.56 -13.23
C THR A 44 4.86 -1.85 -13.31
N ASN A 45 6.04 -1.83 -13.93
CA ASN A 45 6.90 -2.99 -13.90
C ASN A 45 7.65 -3.10 -12.58
N ARG A 46 7.57 -2.10 -11.72
CA ARG A 46 8.16 -2.17 -10.40
C ARG A 46 7.08 -2.51 -9.41
N ASN A 47 7.23 -3.61 -8.73
CA ASN A 47 6.23 -4.04 -7.78
C ASN A 47 6.90 -4.72 -6.60
N ILE A 48 6.21 -4.71 -5.47
CA ILE A 48 6.69 -5.34 -4.25
C ILE A 48 5.52 -6.01 -3.56
N THR A 49 5.83 -6.98 -2.74
CA THR A 49 4.81 -7.64 -1.93
C THR A 49 5.25 -7.57 -0.47
N LEU A 50 4.36 -7.10 0.38
CA LEU A 50 4.67 -6.91 1.80
C LEU A 50 3.56 -7.49 2.64
N SER A 51 3.87 -7.85 3.89
CA SER A 51 2.81 -8.15 4.83
C SER A 51 2.07 -6.86 5.15
N ILE A 52 0.81 -6.98 5.51
CA ILE A 52 0.03 -5.81 5.84
C ILE A 52 0.61 -5.13 7.08
N LEU A 53 1.23 -5.89 7.96
CA LEU A 53 1.84 -5.30 9.15
C LEU A 53 3.03 -4.42 8.79
N ALA A 54 3.81 -4.82 7.80
CA ALA A 54 4.94 -4.00 7.36
C ALA A 54 4.43 -2.72 6.72
N LEU A 55 3.35 -2.81 5.97
CA LEU A 55 2.82 -1.62 5.31
C LEU A 55 2.22 -0.64 6.32
N GLU A 56 1.72 -1.16 7.43
CA GLU A 56 1.14 -0.29 8.45
C GLU A 56 2.16 0.29 9.41
N ASP A 57 3.41 -0.07 9.26
CA ASP A 57 4.46 0.48 10.13
C ASP A 57 4.75 1.91 9.70
N THR A 58 4.26 2.86 10.44
CA THR A 58 4.35 4.27 10.07
C THR A 58 5.76 4.83 10.14
N SER A 59 6.70 4.06 10.66
CA SER A 59 8.09 4.48 10.62
C SER A 59 8.72 4.19 9.26
N ILE A 60 8.09 3.35 8.45
CA ILE A 60 8.61 2.95 7.16
C ILE A 60 7.72 3.48 6.03
N TYR A 61 6.41 3.33 6.16
CA TYR A 61 5.47 3.74 5.12
C TYR A 61 4.46 4.73 5.67
N LYS A 62 4.05 5.65 4.82
CA LYS A 62 3.02 6.62 5.18
C LYS A 62 1.90 6.52 4.18
N LYS A 63 0.68 6.36 4.66
CA LYS A 63 -0.47 6.30 3.80
C LYS A 63 -0.79 7.69 3.27
N ILE A 64 -1.03 7.78 1.98
CA ILE A 64 -1.37 9.04 1.35
C ILE A 64 -2.87 9.10 1.22
N GLU A 65 -3.47 10.03 1.92
CA GLU A 65 -4.92 10.16 1.88
C GLU A 65 -5.37 10.78 0.59
N ALA A 66 -6.36 10.20 -0.02
CA ALA A 66 -6.94 10.81 -1.19
C ALA A 66 -7.64 12.08 -0.75
N LYS A 67 -7.47 13.17 -1.53
CA LYS A 67 -8.15 14.35 -1.19
C LYS A 67 -9.62 14.14 -1.32
N PRO A 68 -10.43 14.59 -0.42
CA PRO A 68 -11.85 14.43 -0.54
C PRO A 68 -12.34 15.14 -1.76
N GLN A 69 -13.27 14.53 -2.40
CA GLN A 69 -13.83 15.17 -3.49
C GLN A 69 -14.70 16.20 -3.02
N ASP A 70 -14.56 17.32 -3.26
CA ASP A 70 -15.38 18.24 -2.78
C ASP A 70 -16.41 18.38 -3.47
N GLY A 71 -16.56 17.72 -3.35
CA GLY A 71 -17.39 17.77 -3.80
C GLY A 71 -17.50 18.17 -3.43
#